data_8062b22de615eef9a4741e581358f747
#
_entry.id   8062b22de615eef9a4741e581358f747
#
_cell.length_a   1.000
_cell.length_b   1.000
_cell.length_c   1.000
_cell.angle_alpha   90.00
_cell.angle_beta   90.00
_cell.angle_gamma   90.00
#
_symmetry.space_group_name_H-M   'P 1'
#
loop_
_entity.id
_entity.type
_entity.pdbx_description
1 polymer ?
#
loop_
_entity_poly.entity_id
_entity_poly.type
_entity_poly.pdbx_seq_one_letter_code
_entity_poly.pdbx_strand_id
1 'polypeptide(L)'
;MERSSTVAVAYDCLFPFTTGGGERQYRATAEVLGDLGFDVDYLTSRQWDGETPTEGLFRILPITPRLSLYSADGVRRIPAALRYAAGLFGALVRRRRRYAAVIVSGLPIFNVFAARLALLGSGTKLVVDYLEVWHRRQWIEYSGTVTGTIAWVLQRAAIAITPLATCHSQLSATRLLREGLRCEPLVSPGLIDGAVEVAPPASAATPPYVLYAGRHIPDKRVDVLPAAIAAARENIPDLRLVILGTGPSSEAVRAEVHRVGGESWTDFPGFVSESELDRLLHGALALANPSRREGYGLVVVEANAHGTPVVLVADEGNAATELIESDVNGVVSPTTRPADLARAIRDVADGGDDLRRSSRAWYDTAVGTRTIRRTVEGILSALPLPSPATVKTKEDSP
;
A
#
# COMPACT_ATOMS: atom_id res chain seq x y z
N MET A 1 -36.24 -14.12 -6.75
CA MET A 1 -35.28 -13.84 -5.66
C MET A 1 -34.45 -12.65 -6.13
N GLU A 2 -34.67 -11.51 -5.56
CA GLU A 2 -33.77 -10.35 -5.76
C GLU A 2 -32.34 -10.76 -5.42
N ARG A 3 -31.42 -10.50 -6.32
CA ARG A 3 -30.00 -10.75 -6.04
C ARG A 3 -29.55 -9.73 -5.00
N SER A 4 -28.96 -10.20 -3.92
CA SER A 4 -28.40 -9.35 -2.87
C SER A 4 -27.41 -8.34 -3.46
N SER A 5 -27.47 -7.08 -3.01
CA SER A 5 -26.49 -6.03 -3.28
C SER A 5 -25.33 -6.03 -2.27
N THR A 6 -25.23 -7.06 -1.42
CA THR A 6 -24.17 -7.12 -0.40
C THR A 6 -22.84 -7.57 -1.01
N VAL A 7 -21.78 -6.80 -0.74
CA VAL A 7 -20.40 -7.12 -1.11
C VAL A 7 -19.58 -7.37 0.16
N ALA A 8 -18.71 -8.38 0.13
CA ALA A 8 -17.77 -8.59 1.23
C ALA A 8 -16.36 -8.12 0.82
N VAL A 9 -15.70 -7.37 1.71
CA VAL A 9 -14.27 -7.03 1.63
C VAL A 9 -13.57 -7.81 2.73
N ALA A 10 -12.58 -8.63 2.37
CA ALA A 10 -11.92 -9.54 3.31
C ALA A 10 -10.42 -9.25 3.39
N TYR A 11 -10.01 -8.65 4.50
CA TYR A 11 -8.62 -8.38 4.86
C TYR A 11 -8.42 -8.57 6.36
N ASP A 12 -7.31 -9.18 6.76
CA ASP A 12 -7.10 -9.58 8.15
C ASP A 12 -6.76 -8.44 9.11
N CYS A 13 -6.55 -7.24 8.57
CA CYS A 13 -6.33 -6.00 9.31
C CYS A 13 -7.41 -4.97 9.00
N LEU A 14 -7.57 -3.98 9.88
CA LEU A 14 -8.45 -2.84 9.68
C LEU A 14 -7.77 -1.56 10.18
N PHE A 15 -7.66 -0.55 9.34
CA PHE A 15 -7.27 0.80 9.74
C PHE A 15 -8.40 1.47 10.57
N PRO A 16 -8.11 2.21 11.65
CA PRO A 16 -6.81 2.63 12.15
C PRO A 16 -6.19 1.70 13.21
N PHE A 17 -6.78 0.54 13.51
CA PHE A 17 -6.30 -0.40 14.55
C PHE A 17 -4.96 -1.03 14.18
N THR A 18 -4.68 -1.14 12.90
CA THR A 18 -3.37 -1.44 12.31
C THR A 18 -3.10 -0.41 11.23
N THR A 19 -1.85 0.05 11.14
CA THR A 19 -1.44 1.10 10.21
C THR A 19 -0.53 0.54 9.12
N GLY A 20 -0.91 0.81 7.86
CA GLY A 20 -0.17 0.41 6.68
C GLY A 20 -0.93 0.75 5.40
N GLY A 21 -0.29 0.64 4.25
CA GLY A 21 -0.91 0.97 2.97
C GLY A 21 -2.08 0.05 2.61
N GLY A 22 -1.93 -1.26 2.85
CA GLY A 22 -2.99 -2.23 2.58
C GLY A 22 -4.22 -2.00 3.45
N GLU A 23 -4.04 -1.72 4.75
CA GLU A 23 -5.11 -1.44 5.70
C GLU A 23 -5.95 -0.24 5.27
N ARG A 24 -5.30 0.85 4.87
CA ARG A 24 -5.96 2.05 4.33
C ARG A 24 -6.71 1.73 3.04
N GLN A 25 -6.07 1.03 2.11
CA GLN A 25 -6.66 0.66 0.82
C GLN A 25 -7.94 -0.17 0.98
N TYR A 26 -7.92 -1.24 1.81
CA TYR A 26 -9.10 -2.08 1.99
C TYR A 26 -10.22 -1.37 2.73
N ARG A 27 -9.89 -0.48 3.70
CA ARG A 27 -10.89 0.38 4.34
C ARG A 27 -11.54 1.31 3.32
N ALA A 28 -10.76 2.07 2.58
CA ALA A 28 -11.26 2.99 1.56
C ALA A 28 -12.05 2.27 0.46
N THR A 29 -11.65 1.04 0.08
CA THR A 29 -12.43 0.19 -0.83
C THR A 29 -13.81 -0.11 -0.26
N ALA A 30 -13.93 -0.41 1.02
CA ALA A 30 -15.22 -0.68 1.67
C ALA A 30 -16.07 0.60 1.77
N GLU A 31 -15.45 1.74 2.09
CA GLU A 31 -16.11 3.04 2.14
C GLU A 31 -16.67 3.45 0.77
N VAL A 32 -15.87 3.34 -0.28
CA VAL A 32 -16.32 3.65 -1.66
C VAL A 32 -17.45 2.74 -2.12
N LEU A 33 -17.42 1.45 -1.78
CA LEU A 33 -18.52 0.53 -2.09
C LEU A 33 -19.81 0.95 -1.35
N GLY A 34 -19.70 1.36 -0.09
CA GLY A 34 -20.83 1.89 0.69
C GLY A 34 -21.39 3.18 0.10
N ASP A 35 -20.54 4.12 -0.29
CA ASP A 35 -20.91 5.37 -0.98
C ASP A 35 -21.64 5.11 -2.31
N LEU A 36 -21.27 4.04 -3.02
CA LEU A 36 -21.94 3.61 -4.24
C LEU A 36 -23.25 2.87 -3.98
N GLY A 37 -23.70 2.76 -2.72
CA GLY A 37 -25.00 2.20 -2.31
C GLY A 37 -25.02 0.69 -2.12
N PHE A 38 -23.87 0.02 -2.06
CA PHE A 38 -23.80 -1.39 -1.70
C PHE A 38 -23.87 -1.59 -0.18
N ASP A 39 -24.53 -2.67 0.26
CA ASP A 39 -24.32 -3.18 1.62
C ASP A 39 -22.92 -3.80 1.70
N VAL A 40 -22.06 -3.36 2.63
CA VAL A 40 -20.69 -3.85 2.72
C VAL A 40 -20.42 -4.55 4.04
N ASP A 41 -19.93 -5.79 3.98
CA ASP A 41 -19.41 -6.54 5.12
C ASP A 41 -17.86 -6.57 5.06
N TYR A 42 -17.18 -5.97 6.05
CA TYR A 42 -15.73 -6.02 6.17
C TYR A 42 -15.32 -7.19 7.08
N LEU A 43 -14.77 -8.26 6.47
CA LEU A 43 -14.38 -9.48 7.16
C LEU A 43 -12.92 -9.38 7.62
N THR A 44 -12.71 -9.26 8.94
CA THR A 44 -11.36 -9.02 9.50
C THR A 44 -11.08 -9.85 10.75
N SER A 45 -9.85 -9.85 11.24
CA SER A 45 -9.52 -10.32 12.59
C SER A 45 -9.85 -9.23 13.61
N ARG A 46 -10.22 -9.62 14.84
CA ARG A 46 -10.45 -8.65 15.91
C ARG A 46 -9.14 -7.94 16.28
N GLN A 47 -9.16 -6.61 16.37
CA GLN A 47 -7.98 -5.79 16.67
C GLN A 47 -8.23 -4.79 17.80
N TRP A 48 -9.46 -4.67 18.25
CA TRP A 48 -9.94 -3.75 19.28
C TRP A 48 -10.35 -4.50 20.56
N ASP A 49 -10.43 -3.77 21.65
CA ASP A 49 -11.00 -4.23 22.92
C ASP A 49 -12.45 -3.75 23.02
N GLY A 50 -13.28 -4.42 23.82
CA GLY A 50 -14.68 -4.09 23.99
C GLY A 50 -15.56 -4.49 22.80
N GLU A 51 -16.57 -3.67 22.50
CA GLU A 51 -17.52 -3.91 21.41
C GLU A 51 -16.92 -3.68 20.04
N THR A 52 -17.55 -4.28 19.00
CA THR A 52 -17.14 -4.04 17.64
C THR A 52 -17.47 -2.60 17.24
N PRO A 53 -16.49 -1.84 16.71
CA PRO A 53 -16.73 -0.48 16.26
C PRO A 53 -17.84 -0.42 15.19
N THR A 54 -18.60 0.67 15.21
CA THR A 54 -19.64 0.93 14.22
C THR A 54 -19.11 1.90 13.18
N GLU A 55 -19.17 1.52 11.92
CA GLU A 55 -18.84 2.37 10.77
C GLU A 55 -20.13 2.72 10.01
N GLY A 56 -20.17 3.94 9.42
CA GLY A 56 -21.38 4.40 8.72
C GLY A 56 -21.60 3.72 7.36
N LEU A 57 -20.52 3.43 6.63
CA LEU A 57 -20.57 2.98 5.24
C LEU A 57 -20.37 1.47 5.08
N PHE A 58 -19.88 0.76 6.09
CA PHE A 58 -19.71 -0.68 6.07
C PHE A 58 -19.85 -1.30 7.45
N ARG A 59 -20.15 -2.59 7.50
CA ARG A 59 -20.27 -3.34 8.75
C ARG A 59 -19.02 -4.16 9.00
N ILE A 60 -18.41 -3.98 10.16
CA ILE A 60 -17.24 -4.74 10.60
C ILE A 60 -17.71 -6.11 11.13
N LEU A 61 -17.16 -7.18 10.57
CA LEU A 61 -17.40 -8.56 11.00
C LEU A 61 -16.07 -9.21 11.43
N PRO A 62 -15.79 -9.31 12.73
CA PRO A 62 -14.64 -10.06 13.23
C PRO A 62 -14.88 -11.57 13.01
N ILE A 63 -14.11 -12.17 12.11
CA ILE A 63 -14.22 -13.61 11.76
C ILE A 63 -13.23 -14.48 12.51
N THR A 64 -12.27 -13.85 13.20
CA THR A 64 -11.32 -14.52 14.11
C THR A 64 -11.07 -13.64 15.34
N PRO A 65 -10.64 -14.22 16.48
CA PRO A 65 -10.12 -13.43 17.59
C PRO A 65 -8.84 -12.67 17.17
N ARG A 66 -8.29 -11.86 18.09
CA ARG A 66 -7.02 -11.14 17.88
C ARG A 66 -5.91 -12.11 17.51
N LEU A 67 -5.20 -11.80 16.43
CA LEU A 67 -4.11 -12.61 15.89
C LEU A 67 -2.78 -11.86 16.03
N SER A 68 -1.72 -12.57 16.42
CA SER A 68 -0.34 -12.06 16.32
C SER A 68 0.16 -12.31 14.90
N LEU A 69 0.03 -11.28 14.04
CA LEU A 69 0.23 -11.42 12.59
C LEU A 69 1.71 -11.50 12.19
N TYR A 70 2.59 -10.86 12.95
CA TYR A 70 4.03 -10.77 12.63
C TYR A 70 4.89 -11.27 13.78
N SER A 71 6.08 -11.79 13.47
CA SER A 71 7.15 -12.05 14.42
C SER A 71 7.86 -10.75 14.84
N ALA A 72 8.77 -10.84 15.80
CA ALA A 72 9.63 -9.70 16.18
C ALA A 72 10.48 -9.18 15.02
N ASP A 73 10.87 -10.06 14.10
CA ASP A 73 11.65 -9.73 12.90
C ASP A 73 10.80 -9.17 11.74
N GLY A 74 9.49 -8.93 11.96
CA GLY A 74 8.58 -8.41 10.95
C GLY A 74 8.10 -9.42 9.89
N VAL A 75 8.40 -10.71 10.08
CA VAL A 75 7.97 -11.80 9.17
C VAL A 75 6.55 -12.24 9.53
N ARG A 76 5.72 -12.46 8.53
CA ARG A 76 4.33 -12.89 8.74
C ARG A 76 4.24 -14.32 9.27
N ARG A 77 3.45 -14.51 10.33
CA ARG A 77 3.31 -15.80 11.02
C ARG A 77 2.32 -16.70 10.29
N ILE A 78 2.79 -17.87 9.84
CA ILE A 78 1.97 -18.87 9.15
C ILE A 78 0.74 -19.31 9.98
N PRO A 79 0.84 -19.61 11.31
CA PRO A 79 -0.34 -19.99 12.09
C PRO A 79 -1.43 -18.91 12.13
N ALA A 80 -1.06 -17.63 12.15
CA ALA A 80 -2.03 -16.54 12.10
C ALA A 80 -2.73 -16.47 10.73
N ALA A 81 -1.97 -16.63 9.64
CA ALA A 81 -2.51 -16.68 8.29
C ALA A 81 -3.49 -17.86 8.09
N LEU A 82 -3.17 -19.04 8.59
CA LEU A 82 -4.04 -20.22 8.53
C LEU A 82 -5.32 -20.04 9.37
N ARG A 83 -5.21 -19.45 10.57
CA ARG A 83 -6.38 -19.17 11.42
C ARG A 83 -7.32 -18.16 10.76
N TYR A 84 -6.78 -17.12 10.16
CA TYR A 84 -7.59 -16.15 9.42
C TYR A 84 -8.27 -16.81 8.21
N ALA A 85 -7.55 -17.57 7.41
CA ALA A 85 -8.11 -18.30 6.27
C ALA A 85 -9.22 -19.30 6.69
N ALA A 86 -9.06 -20.01 7.81
CA ALA A 86 -10.09 -20.89 8.35
C ALA A 86 -11.34 -20.12 8.81
N GLY A 87 -11.15 -18.98 9.49
CA GLY A 87 -12.23 -18.05 9.85
C GLY A 87 -12.98 -17.51 8.63
N LEU A 88 -12.22 -17.10 7.61
CA LEU A 88 -12.75 -16.63 6.33
C LEU A 88 -13.57 -17.71 5.63
N PHE A 89 -13.04 -18.92 5.53
CA PHE A 89 -13.77 -20.07 4.96
C PHE A 89 -15.11 -20.29 5.68
N GLY A 90 -15.09 -20.38 7.01
CA GLY A 90 -16.29 -20.60 7.82
C GLY A 90 -17.31 -19.46 7.70
N ALA A 91 -16.85 -18.20 7.68
CA ALA A 91 -17.72 -17.05 7.50
C ALA A 91 -18.38 -17.02 6.11
N LEU A 92 -17.59 -17.30 5.06
CA LEU A 92 -18.09 -17.34 3.69
C LEU A 92 -19.04 -18.51 3.44
N VAL A 93 -18.76 -19.72 3.93
CA VAL A 93 -19.68 -20.87 3.81
C VAL A 93 -21.05 -20.55 4.40
N ARG A 94 -21.09 -19.93 5.60
CA ARG A 94 -22.36 -19.57 6.27
C ARG A 94 -23.13 -18.48 5.52
N ARG A 95 -22.45 -17.59 4.79
CA ARG A 95 -23.01 -16.37 4.18
C ARG A 95 -22.91 -16.32 2.67
N ARG A 96 -22.40 -17.37 1.99
CA ARG A 96 -22.08 -17.36 0.55
C ARG A 96 -23.25 -16.97 -0.36
N ARG A 97 -24.51 -17.24 0.06
CA ARG A 97 -25.70 -16.87 -0.71
C ARG A 97 -26.14 -15.42 -0.50
N ARG A 98 -25.57 -14.75 0.50
CA ARG A 98 -25.82 -13.33 0.81
C ARG A 98 -24.99 -12.40 -0.06
N TYR A 99 -23.78 -12.82 -0.46
CA TYR A 99 -22.88 -11.96 -1.19
C TYR A 99 -23.05 -12.06 -2.69
N ALA A 100 -23.18 -10.88 -3.35
CA ALA A 100 -23.06 -10.76 -4.81
C ALA A 100 -21.60 -10.93 -5.24
N ALA A 101 -20.68 -10.31 -4.49
CA ALA A 101 -19.24 -10.42 -4.70
C ALA A 101 -18.46 -10.48 -3.38
N VAL A 102 -17.27 -11.05 -3.45
CA VAL A 102 -16.26 -11.05 -2.37
C VAL A 102 -14.95 -10.55 -2.96
N ILE A 103 -14.40 -9.48 -2.39
CA ILE A 103 -13.07 -8.96 -2.68
C ILE A 103 -12.15 -9.45 -1.56
N VAL A 104 -11.12 -10.21 -1.90
CA VAL A 104 -10.20 -10.82 -0.92
C VAL A 104 -8.76 -10.49 -1.26
N SER A 105 -7.95 -10.20 -0.23
CA SER A 105 -6.51 -10.06 -0.40
C SER A 105 -5.85 -11.36 -0.86
N GLY A 106 -4.99 -11.27 -1.88
CA GLY A 106 -4.15 -12.36 -2.35
C GLY A 106 -3.04 -12.76 -1.36
N LEU A 107 -2.77 -11.92 -0.36
CA LEU A 107 -1.86 -12.20 0.76
C LEU A 107 -2.59 -12.00 2.10
N PRO A 108 -2.51 -12.97 3.03
CA PRO A 108 -1.86 -14.29 2.93
C PRO A 108 -2.48 -15.19 1.86
N ILE A 109 -1.65 -15.96 1.18
CA ILE A 109 -2.03 -16.82 0.05
C ILE A 109 -3.23 -17.76 0.37
N PHE A 110 -3.32 -18.22 1.61
CA PHE A 110 -4.38 -19.12 2.08
C PHE A 110 -5.79 -18.54 1.96
N ASN A 111 -5.92 -17.21 1.94
CA ASN A 111 -7.20 -16.53 1.76
C ASN A 111 -7.85 -16.86 0.41
N VAL A 112 -7.04 -16.98 -0.64
CA VAL A 112 -7.50 -17.30 -2.00
C VAL A 112 -8.13 -18.71 -2.02
N PHE A 113 -7.44 -19.70 -1.43
CA PHE A 113 -7.96 -21.07 -1.34
C PHE A 113 -9.22 -21.12 -0.50
N ALA A 114 -9.24 -20.46 0.66
CA ALA A 114 -10.40 -20.41 1.55
C ALA A 114 -11.62 -19.80 0.84
N ALA A 115 -11.46 -18.66 0.20
CA ALA A 115 -12.55 -18.01 -0.53
C ALA A 115 -13.02 -18.84 -1.73
N ARG A 116 -12.08 -19.36 -2.53
CA ARG A 116 -12.41 -20.16 -3.71
C ARG A 116 -13.22 -21.40 -3.34
N LEU A 117 -12.79 -22.13 -2.31
CA LEU A 117 -13.49 -23.35 -1.85
C LEU A 117 -14.86 -23.03 -1.23
N ALA A 118 -14.93 -21.99 -0.38
CA ALA A 118 -16.18 -21.62 0.29
C ALA A 118 -17.27 -21.17 -0.71
N LEU A 119 -16.88 -20.56 -1.82
CA LEU A 119 -17.77 -19.98 -2.81
C LEU A 119 -18.11 -20.93 -3.97
N LEU A 120 -17.59 -22.16 -3.96
CA LEU A 120 -17.92 -23.15 -4.99
C LEU A 120 -19.45 -23.35 -5.10
N GLY A 121 -19.99 -23.23 -6.31
CA GLY A 121 -21.41 -23.45 -6.60
C GLY A 121 -22.37 -22.40 -6.01
N SER A 122 -21.87 -21.30 -5.42
CA SER A 122 -22.73 -20.25 -4.83
C SER A 122 -23.24 -19.21 -5.83
N GLY A 123 -22.58 -19.05 -6.97
CA GLY A 123 -22.83 -17.95 -7.92
C GLY A 123 -22.22 -16.60 -7.49
N THR A 124 -21.69 -16.49 -6.26
CA THR A 124 -20.97 -15.31 -5.76
C THR A 124 -19.71 -15.07 -6.58
N LYS A 125 -19.47 -13.84 -6.96
CA LYS A 125 -18.27 -13.46 -7.70
C LYS A 125 -17.09 -13.30 -6.74
N LEU A 126 -15.92 -13.81 -7.11
CA LEU A 126 -14.69 -13.68 -6.33
C LEU A 126 -13.71 -12.79 -7.10
N VAL A 127 -13.25 -11.75 -6.44
CA VAL A 127 -12.14 -10.89 -6.87
C VAL A 127 -10.99 -11.13 -5.92
N VAL A 128 -9.82 -11.37 -6.44
CA VAL A 128 -8.59 -11.49 -5.64
C VAL A 128 -7.71 -10.30 -5.94
N ASP A 129 -7.45 -9.52 -4.90
CA ASP A 129 -6.63 -8.31 -4.98
C ASP A 129 -5.19 -8.62 -4.58
N TYR A 130 -4.27 -8.45 -5.53
CA TYR A 130 -2.85 -8.71 -5.34
C TYR A 130 -2.09 -7.41 -5.12
N LEU A 131 -1.79 -7.10 -3.85
CA LEU A 131 -0.95 -5.96 -3.46
C LEU A 131 0.45 -6.06 -4.06
N GLU A 132 1.01 -7.26 -4.03
CA GLU A 132 2.33 -7.61 -4.58
C GLU A 132 2.31 -9.05 -5.10
N VAL A 133 3.13 -9.31 -6.11
CA VAL A 133 3.36 -10.65 -6.65
C VAL A 133 4.87 -10.92 -6.65
N TRP A 134 5.27 -11.97 -5.96
CA TRP A 134 6.68 -12.28 -5.77
C TRP A 134 7.11 -13.46 -6.62
N HIS A 135 8.27 -13.35 -7.26
CA HIS A 135 8.89 -14.49 -7.92
C HIS A 135 9.63 -15.39 -6.91
N ARG A 136 10.03 -16.58 -7.34
CA ARG A 136 10.63 -17.60 -6.48
C ARG A 136 11.82 -17.09 -5.65
N ARG A 137 12.71 -16.28 -6.24
CA ARG A 137 13.88 -15.75 -5.54
C ARG A 137 13.49 -14.85 -4.37
N GLN A 138 12.50 -13.96 -4.55
CA GLN A 138 12.01 -13.07 -3.50
C GLN A 138 11.40 -13.87 -2.33
N TRP A 139 10.64 -14.94 -2.62
CA TRP A 139 10.12 -15.82 -1.58
C TRP A 139 11.22 -16.55 -0.82
N ILE A 140 12.27 -17.01 -1.49
CA ILE A 140 13.44 -17.67 -0.88
C ILE A 140 14.20 -16.68 0.02
N GLU A 141 14.41 -15.48 -0.44
CA GLU A 141 15.08 -14.42 0.34
C GLU A 141 14.29 -14.02 1.58
N TYR A 142 12.96 -14.02 1.50
CA TYR A 142 12.07 -13.67 2.61
C TYR A 142 11.95 -14.75 3.69
N SER A 143 11.88 -16.00 3.31
CA SER A 143 11.54 -17.11 4.23
C SER A 143 12.43 -18.34 4.15
N GLY A 144 13.56 -18.26 3.45
CA GLY A 144 14.51 -19.36 3.25
C GLY A 144 14.12 -20.30 2.11
N THR A 145 15.04 -21.16 1.72
CA THR A 145 14.93 -21.96 0.48
C THR A 145 13.73 -22.88 0.46
N VAL A 146 13.47 -23.63 1.53
CA VAL A 146 12.38 -24.62 1.59
C VAL A 146 11.04 -23.92 1.71
N THR A 147 10.87 -23.10 2.74
CA THR A 147 9.61 -22.39 2.99
C THR A 147 9.25 -21.43 1.86
N GLY A 148 10.25 -20.71 1.32
CA GLY A 148 10.05 -19.79 0.20
C GLY A 148 9.67 -20.51 -1.09
N THR A 149 10.25 -21.68 -1.36
CA THR A 149 9.85 -22.47 -2.53
C THR A 149 8.42 -23.00 -2.39
N ILE A 150 8.03 -23.47 -1.20
CA ILE A 150 6.65 -23.89 -0.93
C ILE A 150 5.67 -22.71 -1.08
N ALA A 151 6.01 -21.54 -0.52
CA ALA A 151 5.19 -20.34 -0.62
C ALA A 151 5.02 -19.89 -2.08
N TRP A 152 6.08 -19.93 -2.89
CA TRP A 152 6.00 -19.65 -4.32
C TRP A 152 5.10 -20.62 -5.07
N VAL A 153 5.20 -21.95 -4.81
CA VAL A 153 4.31 -22.95 -5.44
C VAL A 153 2.86 -22.72 -5.05
N LEU A 154 2.60 -22.41 -3.77
CA LEU A 154 1.25 -22.06 -3.29
C LEU A 154 0.74 -20.78 -3.94
N GLN A 155 1.58 -19.74 -4.09
CA GLN A 155 1.21 -18.52 -4.79
C GLN A 155 0.79 -18.82 -6.24
N ARG A 156 1.57 -19.61 -6.98
CA ARG A 156 1.20 -20.02 -8.35
C ARG A 156 -0.12 -20.77 -8.40
N ALA A 157 -0.34 -21.69 -7.47
CA ALA A 157 -1.60 -22.42 -7.37
C ALA A 157 -2.79 -21.49 -7.08
N ALA A 158 -2.61 -20.52 -6.17
CA ALA A 158 -3.62 -19.51 -5.87
C ALA A 158 -3.93 -18.62 -7.08
N ILE A 159 -2.89 -18.15 -7.78
CA ILE A 159 -3.02 -17.35 -9.01
C ILE A 159 -3.78 -18.14 -10.09
N ALA A 160 -3.43 -19.41 -10.30
CA ALA A 160 -4.04 -20.25 -11.33
C ALA A 160 -5.55 -20.53 -11.13
N ILE A 161 -6.04 -20.46 -9.87
CA ILE A 161 -7.46 -20.63 -9.53
C ILE A 161 -8.23 -19.31 -9.36
N THR A 162 -7.55 -18.17 -9.49
CA THR A 162 -8.14 -16.83 -9.37
C THR A 162 -9.04 -16.55 -10.58
N PRO A 163 -10.35 -16.27 -10.38
CA PRO A 163 -11.26 -16.04 -11.48
C PRO A 163 -11.21 -14.60 -12.01
N LEU A 164 -10.92 -13.63 -11.16
CA LEU A 164 -10.70 -12.22 -11.50
C LEU A 164 -9.64 -11.69 -10.54
N ALA A 165 -8.55 -11.17 -11.09
CA ALA A 165 -7.46 -10.57 -10.33
C ALA A 165 -7.47 -9.06 -10.48
N THR A 166 -7.20 -8.33 -9.39
CA THR A 166 -6.80 -6.92 -9.41
C THR A 166 -5.38 -6.79 -8.92
N CYS A 167 -4.68 -5.78 -9.40
CA CYS A 167 -3.34 -5.40 -8.95
C CYS A 167 -3.12 -3.90 -9.17
N HIS A 168 -2.04 -3.35 -8.61
CA HIS A 168 -1.85 -1.91 -8.51
C HIS A 168 -0.66 -1.37 -9.30
N SER A 169 -0.11 -2.19 -10.20
CA SER A 169 1.03 -1.83 -11.05
C SER A 169 1.12 -2.73 -12.28
N GLN A 170 1.75 -2.25 -13.34
CA GLN A 170 2.06 -3.05 -14.52
C GLN A 170 3.07 -4.17 -14.19
N LEU A 171 3.97 -3.90 -13.25
CA LEU A 171 4.88 -4.89 -12.72
C LEU A 171 4.13 -6.09 -12.14
N SER A 172 3.14 -5.83 -11.27
CA SER A 172 2.32 -6.89 -10.66
C SER A 172 1.47 -7.61 -11.70
N ALA A 173 0.89 -6.91 -12.67
CA ALA A 173 0.14 -7.50 -13.77
C ALA A 173 1.00 -8.47 -14.60
N THR A 174 2.18 -8.02 -15.02
CA THR A 174 3.14 -8.83 -15.75
C THR A 174 3.54 -10.09 -14.97
N ARG A 175 3.76 -9.93 -13.66
CA ARG A 175 4.11 -11.08 -12.80
C ARG A 175 2.95 -12.04 -12.63
N LEU A 176 1.71 -11.57 -12.44
CA LEU A 176 0.53 -12.43 -12.37
C LEU A 176 0.41 -13.33 -13.60
N LEU A 177 0.56 -12.76 -14.79
CA LEU A 177 0.52 -13.53 -16.05
C LEU A 177 1.66 -14.54 -16.13
N ARG A 178 2.89 -14.15 -15.79
CA ARG A 178 4.06 -15.06 -15.76
C ARG A 178 3.92 -16.19 -14.74
N GLU A 179 3.30 -15.91 -13.60
CA GLU A 179 3.07 -16.88 -12.53
C GLU A 179 1.84 -17.77 -12.76
N GLY A 180 1.09 -17.57 -13.86
CA GLY A 180 0.07 -18.51 -14.33
C GLY A 180 -1.37 -18.03 -14.18
N LEU A 181 -1.62 -16.73 -14.06
CA LEU A 181 -2.96 -16.16 -14.16
C LEU A 181 -3.55 -16.46 -15.56
N ARG A 182 -4.81 -16.89 -15.61
CA ARG A 182 -5.48 -17.34 -16.85
C ARG A 182 -6.41 -16.30 -17.47
N CYS A 183 -6.59 -15.17 -16.80
CA CYS A 183 -7.38 -14.04 -17.29
C CYS A 183 -6.52 -12.78 -17.29
N GLU A 184 -6.93 -11.75 -18.01
CA GLU A 184 -6.29 -10.44 -17.94
C GLU A 184 -6.55 -9.82 -16.57
N PRO A 185 -5.51 -9.40 -15.82
CA PRO A 185 -5.71 -8.74 -14.54
C PRO A 185 -6.21 -7.32 -14.74
N LEU A 186 -7.08 -6.87 -13.86
CA LEU A 186 -7.46 -5.46 -13.76
C LEU A 186 -6.35 -4.69 -13.07
N VAL A 187 -5.65 -3.85 -13.82
CA VAL A 187 -4.66 -2.95 -13.23
C VAL A 187 -5.41 -1.72 -12.70
N SER A 188 -5.33 -1.53 -11.40
CA SER A 188 -5.89 -0.35 -10.73
C SER A 188 -5.27 0.93 -11.30
N PRO A 189 -6.05 1.94 -11.66
CA PRO A 189 -5.50 3.22 -12.08
C PRO A 189 -4.77 3.94 -10.94
N GLY A 190 -5.12 3.64 -9.67
CA GLY A 190 -4.47 4.20 -8.51
C GLY A 190 -5.19 3.93 -7.20
N LEU A 191 -4.59 4.40 -6.11
CA LEU A 191 -5.03 4.18 -4.74
C LEU A 191 -5.21 5.49 -3.95
N ILE A 192 -5.40 6.61 -4.63
CA ILE A 192 -5.64 7.90 -3.97
C ILE A 192 -7.04 7.89 -3.36
N ASP A 193 -7.11 8.16 -2.06
CA ASP A 193 -8.35 8.20 -1.29
C ASP A 193 -8.80 9.66 -1.11
N GLY A 194 -9.39 10.22 -2.17
CA GLY A 194 -9.86 11.61 -2.17
C GLY A 194 -8.75 12.65 -2.33
N ALA A 195 -9.15 13.90 -2.52
CA ALA A 195 -8.23 15.04 -2.53
C ALA A 195 -7.89 15.44 -1.10
N VAL A 196 -6.60 15.55 -0.80
CA VAL A 196 -6.14 16.13 0.47
C VAL A 196 -6.08 17.65 0.30
N GLU A 197 -6.78 18.39 1.16
CA GLU A 197 -6.60 19.84 1.24
C GLU A 197 -5.25 20.15 1.86
N VAL A 198 -4.29 20.49 1.03
CA VAL A 198 -2.93 20.84 1.43
C VAL A 198 -2.64 22.26 0.98
N ALA A 199 -1.89 22.99 1.80
CA ALA A 199 -1.41 24.33 1.45
C ALA A 199 -0.66 24.30 0.10
N PRO A 200 -0.70 25.40 -0.69
CA PRO A 200 0.08 25.49 -1.90
C PRO A 200 1.57 25.17 -1.65
N PRO A 201 2.26 24.55 -2.62
CA PRO A 201 3.66 24.20 -2.44
C PRO A 201 4.49 25.47 -2.14
N ALA A 202 5.25 25.42 -1.06
CA ALA A 202 6.22 26.44 -0.69
C ALA A 202 7.64 25.96 -1.03
N SER A 203 8.62 26.84 -0.97
CA SER A 203 10.03 26.47 -1.07
C SER A 203 10.39 25.48 0.03
N ALA A 204 11.38 24.63 -0.22
CA ALA A 204 11.89 23.72 0.81
C ALA A 204 12.38 24.50 2.03
N ALA A 205 12.32 23.86 3.20
CA ALA A 205 12.76 24.46 4.46
C ALA A 205 14.26 24.82 4.43
N THR A 206 14.64 25.76 5.26
CA THR A 206 16.03 26.12 5.47
C THR A 206 16.40 25.86 6.94
N PRO A 207 17.41 25.02 7.23
CA PRO A 207 18.20 24.23 6.27
C PRO A 207 17.38 23.14 5.55
N PRO A 208 17.76 22.76 4.31
CA PRO A 208 17.06 21.74 3.54
C PRO A 208 17.21 20.35 4.16
N TYR A 209 16.19 19.50 3.99
CA TYR A 209 16.28 18.13 4.47
C TYR A 209 15.61 17.14 3.50
N VAL A 210 16.17 15.93 3.49
CA VAL A 210 15.55 14.76 2.87
C VAL A 210 14.76 14.04 3.94
N LEU A 211 13.51 13.69 3.61
CA LEU A 211 12.59 12.97 4.48
C LEU A 211 12.51 11.49 4.07
N TYR A 212 12.53 10.60 5.04
CA TYR A 212 12.06 9.22 4.89
C TYR A 212 10.86 8.99 5.82
N ALA A 213 9.81 8.36 5.31
CA ALA A 213 8.63 7.99 6.09
C ALA A 213 8.23 6.53 5.83
N GLY A 214 8.34 5.68 6.86
CA GLY A 214 7.95 4.28 6.73
C GLY A 214 8.54 3.35 7.79
N ARG A 215 8.19 2.06 7.70
CA ARG A 215 8.75 1.04 8.59
C ARG A 215 10.23 0.78 8.29
N HIS A 216 11.04 0.59 9.33
CA HIS A 216 12.44 0.21 9.17
C HIS A 216 12.56 -1.32 9.09
N ILE A 217 12.31 -1.85 7.90
CA ILE A 217 12.46 -3.28 7.57
C ILE A 217 13.48 -3.45 6.43
N PRO A 218 14.08 -4.64 6.27
CA PRO A 218 15.15 -4.86 5.26
C PRO A 218 14.75 -4.44 3.85
N ASP A 219 13.49 -4.67 3.44
CA ASP A 219 13.03 -4.31 2.10
C ASP A 219 12.95 -2.79 1.86
N LYS A 220 12.90 -1.99 2.90
CA LYS A 220 12.88 -0.52 2.79
C LYS A 220 14.27 0.10 2.67
N ARG A 221 15.33 -0.66 3.00
CA ARG A 221 16.74 -0.25 2.84
C ARG A 221 17.06 1.16 3.39
N VAL A 222 16.45 1.51 4.52
CA VAL A 222 16.61 2.85 5.13
C VAL A 222 18.06 3.13 5.50
N ASP A 223 18.81 2.09 5.79
CA ASP A 223 20.25 2.10 6.14
C ASP A 223 21.16 2.63 5.02
N VAL A 224 20.70 2.71 3.76
CA VAL A 224 21.51 3.29 2.68
C VAL A 224 21.46 4.82 2.66
N LEU A 225 20.46 5.44 3.29
CA LEU A 225 20.27 6.90 3.25
C LEU A 225 21.35 7.70 3.92
N PRO A 226 21.87 7.34 5.11
CA PRO A 226 22.89 8.16 5.76
C PRO A 226 24.15 8.36 4.91
N ALA A 227 24.63 7.30 4.25
CA ALA A 227 25.79 7.39 3.35
C ALA A 227 25.48 8.22 2.09
N ALA A 228 24.25 8.14 1.58
CA ALA A 228 23.81 8.94 0.44
C ALA A 228 23.76 10.44 0.79
N ILE A 229 23.22 10.76 1.98
CA ILE A 229 23.20 12.16 2.47
C ILE A 229 24.61 12.67 2.73
N ALA A 230 25.50 11.88 3.35
CA ALA A 230 26.89 12.29 3.55
C ALA A 230 27.56 12.65 2.21
N ALA A 231 27.34 11.87 1.15
CA ALA A 231 27.87 12.18 -0.18
C ALA A 231 27.16 13.40 -0.82
N ALA A 232 25.86 13.61 -0.61
CA ALA A 232 25.15 14.77 -1.13
C ALA A 232 25.60 16.07 -0.45
N ARG A 233 25.99 16.01 0.83
CA ARG A 233 26.51 17.17 1.61
C ARG A 233 27.82 17.76 1.07
N GLU A 234 28.57 17.03 0.25
CA GLU A 234 29.71 17.61 -0.48
C GLU A 234 29.31 18.81 -1.37
N ASN A 235 28.05 18.78 -1.86
CA ASN A 235 27.50 19.86 -2.72
C ASN A 235 26.41 20.70 -2.03
N ILE A 236 25.75 20.13 -1.01
CA ILE A 236 24.71 20.78 -0.20
C ILE A 236 25.11 20.68 1.28
N PRO A 237 26.04 21.50 1.77
CA PRO A 237 26.66 21.33 3.09
C PRO A 237 25.69 21.31 4.27
N ASP A 238 24.56 22.03 4.17
CA ASP A 238 23.57 22.16 5.25
C ASP A 238 22.43 21.12 5.13
N LEU A 239 22.51 20.16 4.18
CA LEU A 239 21.52 19.14 4.00
C LEU A 239 21.37 18.27 5.25
N ARG A 240 20.12 18.05 5.69
CA ARG A 240 19.77 17.20 6.82
C ARG A 240 19.03 15.95 6.36
N LEU A 241 18.92 14.98 7.25
CA LEU A 241 18.14 13.75 7.05
C LEU A 241 17.13 13.62 8.20
N VAL A 242 15.85 13.45 7.85
CA VAL A 242 14.77 13.17 8.82
C VAL A 242 14.19 11.79 8.53
N ILE A 243 14.27 10.89 9.52
CA ILE A 243 13.85 9.50 9.37
C ILE A 243 12.69 9.21 10.32
N LEU A 244 11.49 9.07 9.75
CA LEU A 244 10.26 8.73 10.48
C LEU A 244 10.02 7.23 10.50
N GLY A 245 9.36 6.79 11.58
CA GLY A 245 9.00 5.38 11.79
C GLY A 245 10.03 4.62 12.61
N THR A 246 9.78 3.32 12.74
CA THR A 246 10.64 2.39 13.49
C THR A 246 10.54 0.98 12.88
N GLY A 247 11.39 0.08 13.31
CA GLY A 247 11.33 -1.32 12.93
C GLY A 247 12.62 -2.09 13.22
N PRO A 248 12.68 -3.38 12.83
CA PRO A 248 13.83 -4.24 13.10
C PRO A 248 15.17 -3.70 12.57
N SER A 249 15.15 -2.92 11.49
CA SER A 249 16.36 -2.34 10.89
C SER A 249 16.78 -1.00 11.53
N SER A 250 16.07 -0.47 12.54
CA SER A 250 16.38 0.85 13.13
C SER A 250 17.78 0.92 13.70
N GLU A 251 18.28 -0.16 14.29
CA GLU A 251 19.64 -0.21 14.84
C GLU A 251 20.69 -0.12 13.73
N ALA A 252 20.50 -0.84 12.63
CA ALA A 252 21.39 -0.78 11.46
C ALA A 252 21.43 0.64 10.86
N VAL A 253 20.29 1.33 10.80
CA VAL A 253 20.23 2.73 10.33
C VAL A 253 21.04 3.65 11.25
N ARG A 254 20.90 3.52 12.57
CA ARG A 254 21.67 4.32 13.55
C ARG A 254 23.17 4.03 13.49
N ALA A 255 23.54 2.75 13.32
CA ALA A 255 24.93 2.35 13.15
C ALA A 255 25.54 2.99 11.89
N GLU A 256 24.78 3.07 10.80
CA GLU A 256 25.24 3.73 9.57
C GLU A 256 25.36 5.25 9.74
N VAL A 257 24.42 5.91 10.45
CA VAL A 257 24.56 7.33 10.82
C VAL A 257 25.86 7.57 11.60
N HIS A 258 26.15 6.72 12.58
CA HIS A 258 27.41 6.82 13.36
C HIS A 258 28.65 6.59 12.47
N ARG A 259 28.60 5.60 11.58
CA ARG A 259 29.71 5.29 10.67
C ARG A 259 30.09 6.48 9.77
N VAL A 260 29.10 7.28 9.35
CA VAL A 260 29.34 8.44 8.47
C VAL A 260 29.47 9.76 9.25
N GLY A 261 29.47 9.74 10.59
CA GLY A 261 29.51 10.94 11.43
C GLY A 261 28.28 11.84 11.28
N GLY A 262 27.13 11.23 11.12
CA GLY A 262 25.89 11.87 10.73
C GLY A 262 24.98 12.36 11.87
N GLU A 263 25.40 12.24 13.13
CA GLU A 263 24.57 12.51 14.31
C GLU A 263 24.09 13.97 14.38
N SER A 264 24.89 14.89 13.91
CA SER A 264 24.58 16.34 13.99
C SER A 264 23.57 16.79 12.91
N TRP A 265 23.35 16.00 11.86
CA TRP A 265 22.49 16.34 10.74
C TRP A 265 21.39 15.29 10.45
N THR A 266 21.24 14.28 11.33
CA THR A 266 20.18 13.26 11.22
C THR A 266 19.24 13.33 12.42
N ASP A 267 17.94 13.39 12.16
CA ASP A 267 16.89 13.38 13.16
C ASP A 267 16.05 12.10 13.07
N PHE A 268 15.68 11.55 14.22
CA PHE A 268 14.82 10.36 14.36
C PHE A 268 13.60 10.68 15.24
N PRO A 269 12.60 11.37 14.73
CA PRO A 269 11.39 11.68 15.51
C PRO A 269 10.55 10.44 15.89
N GLY A 270 10.77 9.31 15.22
CA GLY A 270 9.96 8.11 15.41
C GLY A 270 8.61 8.21 14.71
N PHE A 271 7.51 7.82 15.41
CA PHE A 271 6.15 8.04 14.91
C PHE A 271 5.72 9.47 15.26
N VAL A 272 5.16 10.15 14.29
CA VAL A 272 4.64 11.52 14.41
C VAL A 272 3.13 11.55 14.17
N SER A 273 2.46 12.64 14.55
CA SER A 273 1.06 12.86 14.20
C SER A 273 0.88 13.10 12.69
N GLU A 274 -0.34 12.94 12.19
CA GLU A 274 -0.64 13.20 10.79
C GLU A 274 -0.32 14.65 10.40
N SER A 275 -0.70 15.62 11.24
CA SER A 275 -0.38 17.03 11.02
C SER A 275 1.12 17.33 11.01
N GLU A 276 1.91 16.61 11.80
CA GLU A 276 3.37 16.76 11.79
C GLU A 276 3.97 16.08 10.55
N LEU A 277 3.43 14.95 10.11
CA LEU A 277 3.83 14.32 8.84
C LEU A 277 3.56 15.26 7.66
N ASP A 278 2.38 15.88 7.61
CA ASP A 278 2.02 16.85 6.57
C ASP A 278 3.00 18.04 6.56
N ARG A 279 3.32 18.57 7.75
CA ARG A 279 4.30 19.68 7.88
C ARG A 279 5.69 19.26 7.39
N LEU A 280 6.13 18.04 7.72
CA LEU A 280 7.43 17.52 7.31
C LEU A 280 7.45 17.21 5.81
N LEU A 281 6.38 16.66 5.26
CA LEU A 281 6.25 16.46 3.82
C LEU A 281 6.32 17.81 3.08
N HIS A 282 5.55 18.80 3.55
CA HIS A 282 5.49 20.11 2.91
C HIS A 282 6.85 20.85 2.87
N GLY A 283 7.65 20.73 3.93
CA GLY A 283 8.96 21.39 4.04
C GLY A 283 10.14 20.61 3.47
N ALA A 284 9.98 19.34 3.14
CA ALA A 284 11.09 18.52 2.67
C ALA A 284 11.62 18.97 1.31
N LEU A 285 12.95 18.94 1.12
CA LEU A 285 13.59 19.07 -0.18
C LEU A 285 13.16 17.94 -1.11
N ALA A 286 13.17 16.71 -0.57
CA ALA A 286 12.73 15.50 -1.25
C ALA A 286 12.25 14.48 -0.21
N LEU A 287 11.30 13.62 -0.63
CA LEU A 287 11.07 12.35 0.05
C LEU A 287 11.97 11.29 -0.60
N ALA A 288 12.80 10.60 0.18
CA ALA A 288 13.60 9.49 -0.31
C ALA A 288 13.01 8.15 0.13
N ASN A 289 12.69 7.28 -0.82
CA ASN A 289 12.24 5.92 -0.56
C ASN A 289 13.10 4.90 -1.33
N PRO A 290 14.18 4.37 -0.71
CA PRO A 290 15.11 3.46 -1.36
C PRO A 290 14.61 2.01 -1.39
N SER A 291 13.32 1.79 -1.28
CA SER A 291 12.71 0.46 -1.19
C SER A 291 13.13 -0.46 -2.31
N ARG A 292 13.39 -1.71 -1.94
CA ARG A 292 13.62 -2.80 -2.86
C ARG A 292 12.32 -3.34 -3.45
N ARG A 293 11.24 -3.26 -2.64
CA ARG A 293 9.91 -3.76 -3.01
C ARG A 293 8.84 -2.77 -2.60
N GLU A 294 7.97 -2.46 -3.54
CA GLU A 294 6.75 -1.69 -3.36
C GLU A 294 5.68 -2.22 -4.32
N GLY A 295 4.47 -2.40 -3.81
CA GLY A 295 3.34 -2.80 -4.65
C GLY A 295 2.72 -1.63 -5.43
N TYR A 296 2.74 -0.43 -4.84
CA TYR A 296 2.23 0.82 -5.44
C TYR A 296 3.08 2.03 -5.06
N GLY A 297 3.21 2.34 -3.77
CA GLY A 297 3.98 3.49 -3.29
C GLY A 297 3.11 4.68 -2.89
N LEU A 298 2.17 4.50 -1.96
CA LEU A 298 1.29 5.57 -1.45
C LEU A 298 2.08 6.80 -0.99
N VAL A 299 3.26 6.60 -0.38
CA VAL A 299 4.11 7.69 0.09
C VAL A 299 4.59 8.62 -1.03
N VAL A 300 4.68 8.12 -2.27
CA VAL A 300 5.01 8.95 -3.45
C VAL A 300 3.88 9.94 -3.72
N VAL A 301 2.64 9.44 -3.68
CA VAL A 301 1.45 10.27 -3.89
C VAL A 301 1.29 11.27 -2.75
N GLU A 302 1.48 10.85 -1.50
CA GLU A 302 1.44 11.71 -0.32
C GLU A 302 2.47 12.84 -0.41
N ALA A 303 3.70 12.55 -0.80
CA ALA A 303 4.74 13.57 -0.99
C ALA A 303 4.37 14.57 -2.09
N ASN A 304 3.93 14.07 -3.25
CA ASN A 304 3.54 14.94 -4.36
C ASN A 304 2.31 15.80 -4.05
N ALA A 305 1.39 15.35 -3.19
CA ALA A 305 0.28 16.15 -2.68
C ALA A 305 0.77 17.43 -1.99
N HIS A 306 1.91 17.36 -1.32
CA HIS A 306 2.57 18.50 -0.66
C HIS A 306 3.53 19.26 -1.60
N GLY A 307 3.59 18.91 -2.87
CA GLY A 307 4.57 19.47 -3.82
C GLY A 307 6.01 19.03 -3.53
N THR A 308 6.19 17.92 -2.82
CA THR A 308 7.52 17.40 -2.50
C THR A 308 7.92 16.34 -3.50
N PRO A 309 9.00 16.58 -4.26
CA PRO A 309 9.53 15.61 -5.22
C PRO A 309 10.06 14.37 -4.51
N VAL A 310 10.09 13.25 -5.24
CA VAL A 310 10.46 11.94 -4.66
C VAL A 310 11.73 11.40 -5.30
N VAL A 311 12.63 10.84 -4.48
CA VAL A 311 13.78 10.06 -4.91
C VAL A 311 13.51 8.58 -4.62
N LEU A 312 13.40 7.78 -5.67
CA LEU A 312 13.27 6.32 -5.59
C LEU A 312 14.55 5.64 -6.05
N VAL A 313 14.58 4.31 -5.91
CA VAL A 313 15.65 3.46 -6.46
C VAL A 313 15.04 2.47 -7.43
N ALA A 314 15.67 2.33 -8.59
CA ALA A 314 15.34 1.29 -9.56
C ALA A 314 15.60 -0.09 -8.95
N ASP A 315 14.59 -0.92 -8.92
CA ASP A 315 14.67 -2.31 -8.48
C ASP A 315 13.58 -3.13 -9.18
N GLU A 316 13.86 -4.39 -9.46
CA GLU A 316 12.91 -5.29 -10.13
C GLU A 316 11.60 -5.51 -9.33
N GLY A 317 11.61 -5.18 -8.04
CA GLY A 317 10.47 -5.29 -7.14
C GLY A 317 9.79 -3.97 -6.80
N ASN A 318 10.28 -2.84 -7.29
CA ASN A 318 9.80 -1.52 -6.91
C ASN A 318 8.82 -0.95 -7.93
N ALA A 319 7.53 -1.28 -7.80
CA ALA A 319 6.49 -0.74 -8.66
C ALA A 319 6.22 0.75 -8.44
N ALA A 320 6.65 1.34 -7.31
CA ALA A 320 6.48 2.78 -7.07
C ALA A 320 7.19 3.64 -8.13
N THR A 321 8.20 3.09 -8.81
CA THR A 321 8.87 3.76 -9.93
C THR A 321 7.94 4.05 -11.11
N GLU A 322 6.82 3.32 -11.26
CA GLU A 322 5.78 3.58 -12.27
C GLU A 322 5.00 4.89 -12.02
N LEU A 323 5.12 5.46 -10.81
CA LEU A 323 4.52 6.73 -10.44
C LEU A 323 5.42 7.93 -10.73
N ILE A 324 6.69 7.69 -11.06
CA ILE A 324 7.66 8.78 -11.31
C ILE A 324 7.71 9.11 -12.80
N GLU A 325 7.44 10.36 -13.06
CA GLU A 325 7.70 11.03 -14.32
C GLU A 325 8.93 11.91 -14.11
N SER A 326 10.07 11.52 -14.71
CA SER A 326 11.35 12.22 -14.54
C SER A 326 11.19 13.71 -14.83
N ASP A 327 11.84 14.56 -14.04
CA ASP A 327 11.79 16.02 -14.12
C ASP A 327 10.39 16.65 -13.90
N VAL A 328 9.40 15.83 -13.50
CA VAL A 328 8.03 16.29 -13.21
C VAL A 328 7.72 16.15 -11.71
N ASN A 329 7.90 14.95 -11.16
CA ASN A 329 7.51 14.68 -9.77
C ASN A 329 8.56 13.92 -8.95
N GLY A 330 9.70 13.63 -9.52
CA GLY A 330 10.79 12.95 -8.82
C GLY A 330 11.88 12.41 -9.74
N VAL A 331 12.81 11.68 -9.13
CA VAL A 331 13.96 11.08 -9.79
C VAL A 331 14.11 9.62 -9.35
N VAL A 332 14.45 8.73 -10.28
CA VAL A 332 14.75 7.33 -9.97
C VAL A 332 16.27 7.12 -10.04
N SER A 333 16.90 6.91 -8.89
CA SER A 333 18.30 6.52 -8.79
C SER A 333 18.50 5.12 -9.38
N PRO A 334 19.53 4.87 -10.22
CA PRO A 334 19.76 3.57 -10.82
C PRO A 334 20.17 2.50 -9.80
N THR A 335 20.78 2.88 -8.68
CA THR A 335 21.23 1.96 -7.63
C THR A 335 21.13 2.61 -6.24
N THR A 336 21.36 1.80 -5.19
CA THR A 336 21.50 2.27 -3.80
C THR A 336 22.89 2.79 -3.46
N ARG A 337 23.81 2.86 -4.40
CA ARG A 337 25.17 3.41 -4.13
C ARG A 337 25.06 4.86 -3.68
N PRO A 338 25.83 5.26 -2.66
CA PRO A 338 25.78 6.62 -2.11
C PRO A 338 25.92 7.71 -3.18
N ALA A 339 26.82 7.54 -4.15
CA ALA A 339 27.04 8.50 -5.22
C ALA A 339 25.84 8.63 -6.20
N ASP A 340 25.13 7.51 -6.48
CA ASP A 340 23.97 7.54 -7.35
C ASP A 340 22.77 8.19 -6.68
N LEU A 341 22.52 7.87 -5.40
CA LEU A 341 21.48 8.50 -4.60
C LEU A 341 21.78 9.99 -4.34
N ALA A 342 23.03 10.33 -4.04
CA ALA A 342 23.44 11.72 -3.87
C ALA A 342 23.23 12.55 -5.16
N ARG A 343 23.48 11.95 -6.32
CA ARG A 343 23.16 12.59 -7.62
C ARG A 343 21.67 12.83 -7.76
N ALA A 344 20.85 11.84 -7.52
CA ALA A 344 19.39 11.98 -7.60
C ALA A 344 18.85 13.04 -6.63
N ILE A 345 19.41 13.15 -5.42
CA ILE A 345 19.05 14.20 -4.46
C ILE A 345 19.47 15.59 -4.98
N ARG A 346 20.63 15.71 -5.63
CA ARG A 346 21.07 16.98 -6.24
C ARG A 346 20.19 17.36 -7.42
N ASP A 347 19.85 16.41 -8.29
CA ASP A 347 18.96 16.66 -9.43
C ASP A 347 17.62 17.23 -8.95
N VAL A 348 17.09 16.73 -7.82
CA VAL A 348 15.90 17.31 -7.18
C VAL A 348 16.17 18.70 -6.62
N ALA A 349 17.32 18.92 -5.97
CA ALA A 349 17.68 20.24 -5.42
C ALA A 349 17.83 21.29 -6.54
N ASP A 350 18.45 20.93 -7.65
CA ASP A 350 18.63 21.78 -8.80
C ASP A 350 17.29 22.14 -9.49
N GLY A 351 16.31 21.25 -9.45
CA GLY A 351 14.95 21.49 -9.91
C GLY A 351 14.17 22.50 -9.08
N GLY A 352 14.53 22.66 -7.82
CA GLY A 352 14.06 23.72 -6.92
C GLY A 352 12.52 23.85 -6.87
N ASP A 353 12.03 25.08 -6.81
CA ASP A 353 10.59 25.37 -6.70
C ASP A 353 9.81 25.00 -7.98
N ASP A 354 10.45 24.92 -9.15
CA ASP A 354 9.80 24.50 -10.39
C ASP A 354 9.40 23.02 -10.30
N LEU A 355 10.30 22.18 -9.83
CA LEU A 355 10.02 20.76 -9.63
C LEU A 355 8.98 20.54 -8.52
N ARG A 356 8.97 21.37 -7.49
CA ARG A 356 7.94 21.33 -6.45
C ARG A 356 6.55 21.67 -7.01
N ARG A 357 6.46 22.69 -7.85
CA ARG A 357 5.21 23.07 -8.53
C ARG A 357 4.72 21.99 -9.49
N SER A 358 5.62 21.41 -10.27
CA SER A 358 5.26 20.30 -11.18
C SER A 358 4.85 19.03 -10.45
N SER A 359 5.50 18.70 -9.32
CA SER A 359 5.09 17.58 -8.44
C SER A 359 3.66 17.75 -7.94
N ARG A 360 3.30 18.96 -7.51
CA ARG A 360 1.92 19.26 -7.10
C ARG A 360 0.94 19.17 -8.27
N ALA A 361 1.27 19.74 -9.41
CA ALA A 361 0.43 19.67 -10.62
C ALA A 361 0.21 18.22 -11.10
N TRP A 362 1.24 17.38 -10.97
CA TRP A 362 1.09 15.94 -11.21
C TRP A 362 0.06 15.31 -10.26
N TYR A 363 0.13 15.62 -8.95
CA TYR A 363 -0.84 15.15 -7.98
C TYR A 363 -2.26 15.64 -8.28
N ASP A 364 -2.43 16.92 -8.58
CA ASP A 364 -3.75 17.51 -8.90
C ASP A 364 -4.41 16.82 -10.12
N THR A 365 -3.60 16.36 -11.08
CA THR A 365 -4.07 15.53 -12.19
C THR A 365 -4.38 14.10 -11.72
N ALA A 366 -3.52 13.54 -10.88
CA ALA A 366 -3.65 12.18 -10.39
C ALA A 366 -4.90 11.97 -9.52
N VAL A 367 -5.29 12.96 -8.70
CA VAL A 367 -6.53 12.93 -7.90
C VAL A 367 -7.78 12.71 -8.76
N GLY A 368 -7.80 13.20 -10.01
CA GLY A 368 -8.93 12.98 -10.92
C GLY A 368 -8.95 11.61 -11.59
N THR A 369 -7.82 10.91 -11.65
CA THR A 369 -7.65 9.71 -12.48
C THR A 369 -7.16 8.48 -11.75
N ARG A 370 -6.37 8.64 -10.67
CA ARG A 370 -5.67 7.55 -9.95
C ARG A 370 -6.29 7.27 -8.57
N THR A 371 -7.63 7.16 -8.51
CA THR A 371 -8.35 7.02 -7.23
C THR A 371 -8.79 5.59 -6.94
N ILE A 372 -8.97 5.28 -5.64
CA ILE A 372 -9.60 4.04 -5.19
C ILE A 372 -11.01 3.92 -5.76
N ARG A 373 -11.77 5.03 -5.87
CA ARG A 373 -13.10 5.04 -6.48
C ARG A 373 -13.07 4.49 -7.90
N ARG A 374 -12.16 4.96 -8.75
CA ARG A 374 -12.01 4.42 -10.12
C ARG A 374 -11.59 2.96 -10.16
N THR A 375 -10.79 2.53 -9.19
CA THR A 375 -10.43 1.12 -9.03
C THR A 375 -11.67 0.27 -8.70
N VAL A 376 -12.49 0.71 -7.76
CA VAL A 376 -13.75 0.04 -7.40
C VAL A 376 -14.73 0.03 -8.57
N GLU A 377 -14.91 1.14 -9.26
CA GLU A 377 -15.76 1.24 -10.47
C GLU A 377 -15.29 0.27 -11.57
N GLY A 378 -13.97 0.15 -11.77
CA GLY A 378 -13.38 -0.84 -12.68
C GLY A 378 -13.70 -2.28 -12.29
N ILE A 379 -13.59 -2.62 -11.00
CA ILE A 379 -13.98 -3.93 -10.47
C ILE A 379 -15.47 -4.20 -10.72
N LEU A 380 -16.34 -3.24 -10.38
CA LEU A 380 -17.78 -3.36 -10.55
C LEU A 380 -18.17 -3.52 -12.03
N SER A 381 -17.50 -2.80 -12.93
CA SER A 381 -17.74 -2.89 -14.39
C SER A 381 -17.36 -4.27 -14.96
N ALA A 382 -16.37 -4.94 -14.38
CA ALA A 382 -15.96 -6.29 -14.77
C ALA A 382 -16.87 -7.39 -14.17
N LEU A 383 -17.76 -7.04 -13.24
CA LEU A 383 -18.64 -7.97 -12.57
C LEU A 383 -20.10 -7.72 -12.97
N PRO A 384 -20.85 -8.74 -13.42
CA PRO A 384 -22.30 -8.62 -13.66
C PRO A 384 -23.05 -8.60 -12.31
N LEU A 385 -22.86 -7.52 -11.54
CA LEU A 385 -23.57 -7.32 -10.26
C LEU A 385 -24.92 -6.65 -10.49
N PRO A 386 -25.93 -6.90 -9.62
CA PRO A 386 -27.14 -6.11 -9.60
C PRO A 386 -26.80 -4.67 -9.21
N SER A 387 -27.48 -3.69 -9.83
CA SER A 387 -27.36 -2.28 -9.40
C SER A 387 -27.73 -2.18 -7.91
N PRO A 388 -27.01 -1.32 -7.13
CA PRO A 388 -27.40 -1.03 -5.77
C PRO A 388 -28.84 -0.53 -5.73
N ALA A 389 -29.58 -0.87 -4.68
CA ALA A 389 -30.92 -0.35 -4.47
C ALA A 389 -30.83 1.18 -4.41
N THR A 390 -31.58 1.89 -5.24
CA THR A 390 -31.66 3.36 -5.25
C THR A 390 -31.92 3.82 -3.82
N VAL A 391 -31.02 4.58 -3.24
CA VAL A 391 -31.19 5.20 -1.93
C VAL A 391 -32.44 6.07 -2.02
N LYS A 392 -33.53 5.64 -1.36
CA LYS A 392 -34.69 6.50 -1.16
C LYS A 392 -34.22 7.69 -0.31
N THR A 393 -34.01 8.83 -0.94
CA THR A 393 -33.86 10.11 -0.25
C THR A 393 -35.06 10.31 0.65
N LYS A 394 -34.80 10.57 1.93
CA LYS A 394 -35.79 10.81 2.99
C LYS A 394 -36.52 12.16 2.84
N GLU A 395 -36.80 12.60 1.61
CA GLU A 395 -37.48 13.87 1.34
C GLU A 395 -38.90 13.72 0.79
N ASP A 396 -39.42 12.50 0.61
CA ASP A 396 -40.80 12.29 0.20
C ASP A 396 -41.58 11.58 1.30
N SER A 397 -41.93 12.33 2.34
CA SER A 397 -43.10 12.01 3.20
C SER A 397 -43.97 13.26 3.26
N PRO A 398 -45.28 13.11 2.90
CA PRO A 398 -46.21 14.19 2.81
C PRO A 398 -46.55 14.81 4.20
#